data_538559bb1478bbb7c4df19fdcaab6a23
#
_entry.id   538559bb1478bbb7c4df19fdcaab6a23
#
_cell.length_a   1.000
_cell.length_b   1.000
_cell.length_c   1.000
_cell.angle_alpha   90.00
_cell.angle_beta   90.00
_cell.angle_gamma   90.00
#
_symmetry.space_group_name_H-M   'P 1'
#
loop_
_entity.id
_entity.type
_entity.pdbx_description
1 polymer ?
#
loop_
_entity_poly.entity_id
_entity_poly.type
_entity_poly.pdbx_seq_one_letter_code
_entity_poly.pdbx_strand_id
1 'polypeptide(L)'
;MVYLVGAGPGDSGLITQKGLECIKKADVIIYDHLANPTLLSYAKNDCKLIYAGKIAGNHHMVQEEINKTLVEHSRFGNVVRLKGGDPFIFGRGGEEIIALIENNIDYEIVPGISSCYSAAEYCGIPVTHRGVATSFHVITGHEKVGNETVNYSALAKLSGTLVFLMGLSSAENISNKLIENGKSENTPVAVISSGTTPRQKCVTGTLNNLSALAKQMTSPAIILVGDVVNLKHDWFKQKNTKILTTATPLMNKSIKKAATDFDITELPLIKTVPINFDLFSKADITHFSYIVFTSANGVKIFFEYLQKSKTDIRTLGDTKFAVVGKKTADALASYGIYADMVPQIHSGRELARLMCEKCSKNDNILLIRAENGASTIPNILIENNINFTDMHLYRTETDNTKQELLNL
;
A
#
# COMPACT_ATOMS: atom_id res chain seq x y z
N MET A 1 17.68 -1.09 14.04
CA MET A 1 17.77 -1.93 12.83
C MET A 1 17.26 -1.15 11.62
N VAL A 2 18.03 -1.11 10.52
CA VAL A 2 17.63 -0.44 9.27
C VAL A 2 17.39 -1.49 8.19
N TYR A 3 16.23 -1.40 7.50
CA TYR A 3 15.87 -2.28 6.40
C TYR A 3 15.91 -1.51 5.08
N LEU A 4 16.76 -1.93 4.12
CA LEU A 4 16.71 -1.43 2.75
C LEU A 4 15.74 -2.28 1.96
N VAL A 5 14.56 -1.74 1.67
CA VAL A 5 13.45 -2.50 1.10
C VAL A 5 13.15 -2.05 -0.33
N GLY A 6 13.14 -2.99 -1.27
CA GLY A 6 12.66 -2.75 -2.64
C GLY A 6 11.14 -2.65 -2.68
N ALA A 7 10.65 -1.51 -3.13
CA ALA A 7 9.21 -1.22 -3.26
C ALA A 7 8.56 -1.88 -4.49
N GLY A 8 9.36 -2.48 -5.37
CA GLY A 8 8.89 -2.96 -6.66
C GLY A 8 8.80 -1.87 -7.73
N PRO A 9 8.36 -2.22 -8.95
CA PRO A 9 8.46 -1.38 -10.14
C PRO A 9 7.34 -0.35 -10.29
N GLY A 10 6.29 -0.43 -9.45
CA GLY A 10 5.15 0.49 -9.52
C GLY A 10 3.83 -0.12 -9.07
N ASP A 11 3.50 -1.35 -9.48
CA ASP A 11 2.36 -2.10 -8.93
C ASP A 11 2.64 -2.46 -7.47
N SER A 12 1.77 -1.99 -6.55
CA SER A 12 1.92 -2.27 -5.11
C SER A 12 1.77 -3.76 -4.77
N GLY A 13 1.15 -4.55 -5.64
CA GLY A 13 1.06 -6.00 -5.52
C GLY A 13 2.38 -6.74 -5.77
N LEU A 14 3.38 -6.06 -6.36
CA LEU A 14 4.71 -6.62 -6.62
C LEU A 14 5.71 -6.37 -5.49
N ILE A 15 5.28 -5.86 -4.35
CA ILE A 15 6.13 -5.86 -3.16
C ILE A 15 6.32 -7.28 -2.65
N THR A 16 7.51 -7.60 -2.17
CA THR A 16 7.74 -8.90 -1.52
C THR A 16 7.00 -8.98 -0.18
N GLN A 17 6.60 -10.18 0.23
CA GLN A 17 5.97 -10.39 1.55
C GLN A 17 6.84 -9.84 2.68
N LYS A 18 8.16 -10.09 2.61
CA LYS A 18 9.13 -9.59 3.59
C LYS A 18 9.18 -8.06 3.60
N GLY A 19 9.17 -7.42 2.44
CA GLY A 19 9.13 -5.95 2.33
C GLY A 19 7.86 -5.36 2.95
N LEU A 20 6.71 -5.97 2.71
CA LEU A 20 5.44 -5.55 3.30
C LEU A 20 5.45 -5.70 4.82
N GLU A 21 6.03 -6.77 5.36
CA GLU A 21 6.15 -6.97 6.81
C GLU A 21 7.10 -5.95 7.45
N CYS A 22 8.18 -5.56 6.76
CA CYS A 22 9.05 -4.46 7.22
C CYS A 22 8.28 -3.13 7.31
N ILE A 23 7.50 -2.79 6.28
CA ILE A 23 6.67 -1.57 6.26
C ILE A 23 5.68 -1.56 7.44
N LYS A 24 4.98 -2.68 7.68
CA LYS A 24 4.01 -2.80 8.78
C LYS A 24 4.63 -2.63 10.17
N LYS A 25 5.90 -2.98 10.34
CA LYS A 25 6.62 -2.92 11.62
C LYS A 25 7.48 -1.66 11.79
N ALA A 26 7.59 -0.84 10.74
CA ALA A 26 8.43 0.34 10.73
C ALA A 26 7.98 1.39 11.75
N ASP A 27 8.94 2.00 12.43
CA ASP A 27 8.75 3.19 13.26
C ASP A 27 9.06 4.46 12.46
N VAL A 28 9.95 4.33 11.45
CA VAL A 28 10.29 5.39 10.48
C VAL A 28 10.37 4.78 9.09
N ILE A 29 9.80 5.44 8.08
CA ILE A 29 9.95 5.08 6.67
C ILE A 29 10.54 6.27 5.92
N ILE A 30 11.71 6.07 5.31
CA ILE A 30 12.37 7.04 4.42
C ILE A 30 12.17 6.54 2.99
N TYR A 31 11.43 7.28 2.16
CA TYR A 31 11.00 6.82 0.84
C TYR A 31 11.28 7.83 -0.27
N ASP A 32 11.44 7.35 -1.50
CA ASP A 32 11.69 8.17 -2.69
C ASP A 32 10.45 8.26 -3.61
N HIS A 33 10.56 9.07 -4.65
CA HIS A 33 9.49 9.33 -5.63
C HIS A 33 9.04 8.08 -6.42
N LEU A 34 9.92 7.08 -6.58
CA LEU A 34 9.62 5.88 -7.36
C LEU A 34 8.90 4.80 -6.54
N ALA A 35 8.90 4.92 -5.22
CA ALA A 35 8.11 4.02 -4.37
C ALA A 35 6.62 4.35 -4.49
N ASN A 36 5.79 3.32 -4.74
CA ASN A 36 4.35 3.53 -4.83
C ASN A 36 3.79 4.00 -3.48
N PRO A 37 3.19 5.21 -3.38
CA PRO A 37 2.70 5.76 -2.11
C PRO A 37 1.60 4.89 -1.45
N THR A 38 0.89 4.07 -2.19
CA THR A 38 -0.08 3.11 -1.62
C THR A 38 0.58 2.17 -0.59
N LEU A 39 1.88 1.87 -0.73
CA LEU A 39 2.61 1.03 0.22
C LEU A 39 2.73 1.68 1.60
N LEU A 40 2.77 3.01 1.67
CA LEU A 40 2.86 3.75 2.93
C LEU A 40 1.58 3.62 3.77
N SER A 41 0.44 3.28 3.14
CA SER A 41 -0.81 3.05 3.86
C SER A 41 -0.79 1.82 4.77
N TYR A 42 0.16 0.90 4.56
CA TYR A 42 0.35 -0.28 5.41
C TYR A 42 1.19 -0.01 6.66
N ALA A 43 1.81 1.16 6.76
CA ALA A 43 2.59 1.55 7.93
C ALA A 43 1.69 1.72 9.18
N LYS A 44 2.31 1.65 10.36
CA LYS A 44 1.63 1.96 11.63
C LYS A 44 1.11 3.41 11.62
N ASN A 45 0.08 3.67 12.41
CA ASN A 45 -0.49 5.03 12.51
C ASN A 45 0.48 6.06 13.09
N ASP A 46 1.42 5.64 13.93
CA ASP A 46 2.46 6.45 14.57
C ASP A 46 3.80 6.41 13.82
N CYS A 47 3.86 5.73 12.68
CA CYS A 47 5.07 5.67 11.86
C CYS A 47 5.41 7.04 11.26
N LYS A 48 6.66 7.49 11.47
CA LYS A 48 7.16 8.73 10.88
C LYS A 48 7.50 8.50 9.41
N LEU A 49 6.88 9.27 8.50
CA LEU A 49 7.16 9.23 7.06
C LEU A 49 8.10 10.37 6.68
N ILE A 50 9.20 10.06 5.98
CA ILE A 50 10.21 11.03 5.52
C ILE A 50 10.39 10.87 4.02
N TYR A 51 10.05 11.90 3.26
CA TYR A 51 10.24 11.92 1.82
C TYR A 51 11.67 12.33 1.47
N ALA A 52 12.37 11.48 0.72
CA ALA A 52 13.77 11.70 0.29
C ALA A 52 13.90 11.97 -1.22
N GLY A 53 12.77 12.15 -1.93
CA GLY A 53 12.74 12.42 -3.36
C GLY A 53 12.85 13.91 -3.73
N LYS A 54 12.76 14.21 -5.03
CA LYS A 54 12.72 15.57 -5.55
C LYS A 54 11.35 16.20 -5.32
N ILE A 55 11.31 17.34 -4.67
CA ILE A 55 10.11 18.20 -4.61
C ILE A 55 10.36 19.40 -5.54
N ALA A 56 9.39 19.70 -6.41
CA ALA A 56 9.47 20.88 -7.27
C ALA A 56 9.57 22.15 -6.39
N GLY A 57 10.66 22.89 -6.51
CA GLY A 57 10.90 24.16 -5.79
C GLY A 57 11.59 24.02 -4.41
N ASN A 58 11.94 22.82 -3.94
CA ASN A 58 12.68 22.62 -2.69
C ASN A 58 13.97 21.84 -2.90
N HIS A 59 14.94 22.00 -1.97
CA HIS A 59 16.20 21.29 -1.98
C HIS A 59 15.99 19.78 -2.09
N HIS A 60 16.64 19.20 -3.10
CA HIS A 60 16.74 17.76 -3.29
C HIS A 60 17.68 17.20 -2.23
N MET A 61 17.26 16.25 -1.43
CA MET A 61 18.18 15.50 -0.56
C MET A 61 19.26 14.86 -1.43
N VAL A 62 20.51 15.30 -1.27
CA VAL A 62 21.65 14.62 -1.89
C VAL A 62 21.91 13.30 -1.16
N GLN A 63 22.63 12.38 -1.79
CA GLN A 63 22.84 11.04 -1.20
C GLN A 63 23.44 11.09 0.21
N GLU A 64 24.33 12.03 0.47
CA GLU A 64 24.93 12.24 1.79
C GLU A 64 23.90 12.62 2.86
N GLU A 65 22.90 13.45 2.52
CA GLU A 65 21.81 13.80 3.42
C GLU A 65 20.89 12.60 3.70
N ILE A 66 20.62 11.76 2.66
CA ILE A 66 19.87 10.51 2.84
C ILE A 66 20.61 9.57 3.79
N ASN A 67 21.92 9.39 3.59
CA ASN A 67 22.76 8.56 4.43
C ASN A 67 22.76 9.08 5.89
N LYS A 68 22.91 10.39 6.08
CA LYS A 68 22.83 11.03 7.39
C LYS A 68 21.47 10.81 8.05
N THR A 69 20.38 10.98 7.30
CA THR A 69 19.02 10.76 7.79
C THR A 69 18.81 9.32 8.23
N LEU A 70 19.34 8.34 7.49
CA LEU A 70 19.28 6.92 7.88
C LEU A 70 20.02 6.67 9.20
N VAL A 71 21.22 7.20 9.35
CA VAL A 71 22.04 7.09 10.57
C VAL A 71 21.33 7.73 11.78
N GLU A 72 20.84 8.95 11.62
CA GLU A 72 20.15 9.67 12.68
C GLU A 72 18.90 8.94 13.17
N HIS A 73 18.09 8.41 12.25
CA HIS A 73 16.82 7.77 12.59
C HIS A 73 16.97 6.31 13.05
N SER A 74 18.11 5.65 12.78
CA SER A 74 18.36 4.26 13.24
C SER A 74 18.22 4.05 14.75
N ARG A 75 18.35 5.14 15.53
CA ARG A 75 18.21 5.15 17.00
C ARG A 75 16.76 5.06 17.50
N PHE A 76 15.79 5.26 16.61
CA PHE A 76 14.37 5.35 16.97
C PHE A 76 13.57 4.08 16.67
N GLY A 77 14.22 2.92 16.58
CA GLY A 77 13.56 1.63 16.35
C GLY A 77 13.82 1.06 14.97
N ASN A 78 12.78 0.51 14.33
CA ASN A 78 12.87 -0.09 13.00
C ASN A 78 12.72 0.98 11.92
N VAL A 79 13.78 1.22 11.16
CA VAL A 79 13.79 2.17 10.05
C VAL A 79 13.71 1.42 8.73
N VAL A 80 12.77 1.77 7.88
CA VAL A 80 12.67 1.27 6.51
C VAL A 80 13.12 2.34 5.52
N ARG A 81 14.15 2.04 4.74
CA ARG A 81 14.48 2.77 3.53
C ARG A 81 13.75 2.11 2.36
N LEU A 82 12.64 2.70 1.93
CA LEU A 82 11.80 2.19 0.85
C LEU A 82 12.23 2.78 -0.49
N LYS A 83 12.73 1.93 -1.41
CA LYS A 83 13.35 2.32 -2.69
C LYS A 83 12.57 1.76 -3.85
N GLY A 84 12.31 2.57 -4.89
CA GLY A 84 11.69 2.08 -6.11
C GLY A 84 12.48 0.93 -6.76
N GLY A 85 11.82 -0.09 -7.28
CA GLY A 85 12.43 -1.28 -7.84
C GLY A 85 13.15 -2.13 -6.79
N ASP A 86 14.44 -2.39 -7.02
CA ASP A 86 15.35 -3.13 -6.16
C ASP A 86 16.44 -2.20 -5.60
N PRO A 87 16.83 -2.29 -4.32
CA PRO A 87 17.85 -1.40 -3.72
C PRO A 87 19.21 -1.44 -4.40
N PHE A 88 19.60 -2.57 -5.01
CA PHE A 88 20.92 -2.80 -5.59
C PHE A 88 20.99 -2.72 -7.11
N ILE A 89 19.85 -2.59 -7.80
CA ILE A 89 19.83 -2.40 -9.25
C ILE A 89 19.73 -0.89 -9.55
N PHE A 90 20.87 -0.24 -9.67
CA PHE A 90 21.03 1.22 -9.85
C PHE A 90 20.33 2.08 -8.78
N GLY A 91 20.03 1.48 -7.62
CA GLY A 91 19.36 2.11 -6.51
C GLY A 91 20.29 2.78 -5.49
N ARG A 92 21.61 2.73 -5.68
CA ARG A 92 22.62 3.28 -4.75
C ARG A 92 22.55 2.68 -3.33
N GLY A 93 21.91 1.52 -3.15
CA GLY A 93 21.80 0.87 -1.85
C GLY A 93 23.14 0.50 -1.21
N GLY A 94 24.18 0.24 -2.04
CA GLY A 94 25.54 0.01 -1.55
C GLY A 94 26.12 1.21 -0.81
N GLU A 95 25.90 2.44 -1.29
CA GLU A 95 26.36 3.68 -0.64
C GLU A 95 25.64 3.91 0.70
N GLU A 96 24.34 3.59 0.78
CA GLU A 96 23.55 3.68 2.01
C GLU A 96 24.06 2.67 3.06
N ILE A 97 24.42 1.43 2.64
CA ILE A 97 24.95 0.40 3.53
C ILE A 97 26.34 0.77 4.06
N ILE A 98 27.22 1.31 3.21
CA ILE A 98 28.55 1.74 3.66
C ILE A 98 28.42 2.75 4.82
N ALA A 99 27.52 3.73 4.68
CA ALA A 99 27.27 4.69 5.76
C ALA A 99 26.74 4.04 7.04
N LEU A 100 25.90 2.99 6.94
CA LEU A 100 25.41 2.24 8.12
C LEU A 100 26.55 1.45 8.79
N ILE A 101 27.39 0.79 8.01
CA ILE A 101 28.55 0.03 8.51
C ILE A 101 29.52 0.95 9.24
N GLU A 102 29.87 2.10 8.66
CA GLU A 102 30.78 3.09 9.26
C GLU A 102 30.25 3.62 10.60
N ASN A 103 28.94 3.58 10.81
CA ASN A 103 28.32 4.01 12.05
C ASN A 103 27.90 2.84 12.98
N ASN A 104 28.35 1.60 12.70
CA ASN A 104 28.02 0.40 13.47
C ASN A 104 26.52 0.18 13.64
N ILE A 105 25.73 0.38 12.58
CA ILE A 105 24.29 0.23 12.58
C ILE A 105 23.92 -1.10 11.91
N ASP A 106 23.15 -1.94 12.61
CA ASP A 106 22.63 -3.17 12.04
C ASP A 106 21.64 -2.89 10.92
N TYR A 107 21.80 -3.64 9.82
CA TYR A 107 20.94 -3.49 8.65
C TYR A 107 20.56 -4.83 8.03
N GLU A 108 19.51 -4.81 7.24
CA GLU A 108 19.07 -5.94 6.43
C GLU A 108 18.62 -5.44 5.05
N ILE A 109 18.95 -6.23 4.00
CA ILE A 109 18.55 -5.93 2.62
C ILE A 109 17.38 -6.83 2.27
N VAL A 110 16.29 -6.21 1.82
CA VAL A 110 15.09 -6.90 1.34
C VAL A 110 14.96 -6.62 -0.16
N PRO A 111 15.30 -7.60 -1.03
CA PRO A 111 15.21 -7.44 -2.48
C PRO A 111 13.80 -7.05 -2.94
N GLY A 112 13.74 -6.33 -4.05
CA GLY A 112 12.50 -5.95 -4.71
C GLY A 112 12.45 -6.40 -6.16
N ILE A 113 11.26 -6.39 -6.74
CA ILE A 113 11.07 -6.65 -8.17
C ILE A 113 11.59 -5.45 -8.95
N SER A 114 12.60 -5.66 -9.82
CA SER A 114 13.17 -4.59 -10.63
C SER A 114 12.39 -4.31 -11.90
N SER A 115 12.26 -3.03 -12.27
CA SER A 115 11.65 -2.60 -13.53
C SER A 115 12.40 -3.10 -14.77
N CYS A 116 13.68 -3.46 -14.66
CA CYS A 116 14.49 -3.88 -15.81
C CYS A 116 13.96 -5.13 -16.53
N TYR A 117 13.15 -5.95 -15.87
CA TYR A 117 12.46 -7.09 -16.48
C TYR A 117 10.94 -7.00 -16.30
N SER A 118 10.45 -6.58 -15.15
CA SER A 118 9.02 -6.60 -14.86
C SER A 118 8.21 -5.61 -15.71
N ALA A 119 8.77 -4.47 -16.08
CA ALA A 119 8.10 -3.53 -16.98
C ALA A 119 7.96 -4.13 -18.40
N ALA A 120 8.96 -4.90 -18.87
CA ALA A 120 8.88 -5.62 -20.12
C ALA A 120 7.81 -6.71 -20.07
N GLU A 121 7.76 -7.50 -18.99
CA GLU A 121 6.76 -8.55 -18.78
C GLU A 121 5.32 -7.98 -18.82
N TYR A 122 5.07 -6.84 -18.17
CA TYR A 122 3.77 -6.16 -18.20
C TYR A 122 3.40 -5.63 -19.59
N CYS A 123 4.38 -5.44 -20.46
CA CYS A 123 4.15 -5.15 -21.88
C CYS A 123 4.08 -6.42 -22.75
N GLY A 124 4.17 -7.61 -22.14
CA GLY A 124 4.16 -8.89 -22.85
C GLY A 124 5.44 -9.18 -23.64
N ILE A 125 6.56 -8.55 -23.27
CA ILE A 125 7.87 -8.74 -23.88
C ILE A 125 8.75 -9.53 -22.91
N PRO A 126 9.13 -10.77 -23.23
CA PRO A 126 10.08 -11.52 -22.40
C PRO A 126 11.48 -10.94 -22.59
N VAL A 127 12.25 -10.73 -21.50
CA VAL A 127 13.64 -10.26 -21.62
C VAL A 127 14.60 -11.36 -22.09
N THR A 128 14.21 -12.63 -21.98
CA THR A 128 14.91 -13.80 -22.52
C THR A 128 13.90 -14.74 -23.20
N HIS A 129 14.32 -15.42 -24.26
CA HIS A 129 13.49 -16.43 -24.94
C HIS A 129 14.36 -17.46 -25.63
N ARG A 130 13.98 -18.75 -25.49
CA ARG A 130 14.71 -19.85 -26.13
C ARG A 130 14.77 -19.66 -27.65
N GLY A 131 15.97 -19.69 -28.22
CA GLY A 131 16.21 -19.52 -29.66
C GLY A 131 16.21 -18.06 -30.14
N VAL A 132 15.94 -17.06 -29.27
CA VAL A 132 15.94 -15.63 -29.62
C VAL A 132 16.98 -14.87 -28.80
N ALA A 133 16.88 -14.93 -27.45
CA ALA A 133 17.84 -14.26 -26.58
C ALA A 133 18.13 -15.13 -25.36
N THR A 134 19.40 -15.56 -25.22
CA THR A 134 19.88 -16.41 -24.13
C THR A 134 20.43 -15.64 -22.95
N SER A 135 20.52 -14.32 -23.10
CA SER A 135 21.01 -13.40 -22.05
C SER A 135 20.26 -12.07 -22.12
N PHE A 136 20.25 -11.35 -21.01
CA PHE A 136 19.90 -9.92 -21.02
C PHE A 136 20.90 -9.14 -20.18
N HIS A 137 21.12 -7.88 -20.55
CA HIS A 137 22.14 -7.02 -19.96
C HIS A 137 21.46 -5.74 -19.49
N VAL A 138 21.65 -5.39 -18.23
CA VAL A 138 21.05 -4.19 -17.62
C VAL A 138 22.10 -3.11 -17.53
N ILE A 139 21.82 -1.97 -18.16
CA ILE A 139 22.77 -0.87 -18.34
C ILE A 139 22.12 0.43 -17.84
N THR A 140 22.91 1.31 -17.21
CA THR A 140 22.47 2.69 -17.00
C THR A 140 22.63 3.51 -18.28
N GLY A 141 21.55 4.18 -18.70
CA GLY A 141 21.63 5.13 -19.80
C GLY A 141 22.05 6.54 -19.36
N HIS A 142 22.26 6.74 -18.06
CA HIS A 142 22.73 8.01 -17.53
C HIS A 142 24.23 7.98 -17.35
N GLU A 143 24.95 8.70 -18.20
CA GLU A 143 26.38 8.91 -18.10
C GLU A 143 26.67 10.38 -17.76
N LYS A 144 27.68 10.62 -16.95
CA LYS A 144 28.18 11.97 -16.72
C LYS A 144 28.96 12.42 -17.95
N VAL A 145 28.70 13.64 -18.43
CA VAL A 145 29.45 14.23 -19.53
C VAL A 145 30.94 14.21 -19.20
N GLY A 146 31.76 13.63 -20.10
CA GLY A 146 33.22 13.52 -19.94
C GLY A 146 33.69 12.29 -19.15
N ASN A 147 32.78 11.38 -18.71
CA ASN A 147 33.14 10.12 -18.07
C ASN A 147 32.25 8.98 -18.62
N GLU A 148 32.50 8.67 -19.92
CA GLU A 148 31.78 7.55 -20.59
C GLU A 148 32.32 6.22 -20.05
N THR A 149 31.45 5.50 -19.31
CA THR A 149 31.80 4.21 -18.69
C THR A 149 31.18 3.02 -19.43
N VAL A 150 30.19 3.27 -20.29
CA VAL A 150 29.49 2.24 -21.03
C VAL A 150 30.28 1.81 -22.28
N ASN A 151 30.65 0.54 -22.35
CA ASN A 151 31.36 -0.02 -23.50
C ASN A 151 30.40 -0.38 -24.64
N TYR A 152 30.00 0.60 -25.45
CA TYR A 152 29.07 0.41 -26.58
C TYR A 152 29.59 -0.56 -27.63
N SER A 153 30.93 -0.63 -27.84
CA SER A 153 31.54 -1.58 -28.78
C SER A 153 31.32 -3.04 -28.36
N ALA A 154 31.37 -3.30 -27.05
CA ALA A 154 31.04 -4.63 -26.54
C ALA A 154 29.54 -4.89 -26.62
N LEU A 155 28.70 -3.92 -26.21
CA LEU A 155 27.22 -4.06 -26.21
C LEU A 155 26.65 -4.30 -27.62
N ALA A 156 27.20 -3.61 -28.64
CA ALA A 156 26.72 -3.77 -30.02
C ALA A 156 26.90 -5.20 -30.55
N LYS A 157 27.92 -5.93 -30.10
CA LYS A 157 28.22 -7.32 -30.50
C LYS A 157 27.37 -8.38 -29.77
N LEU A 158 26.69 -8.00 -28.69
CA LEU A 158 25.87 -8.96 -27.93
C LEU A 158 24.61 -9.33 -28.70
N SER A 159 24.30 -10.62 -28.73
CA SER A 159 23.06 -11.17 -29.29
C SER A 159 21.90 -11.21 -28.31
N GLY A 160 22.15 -10.92 -27.02
CA GLY A 160 21.13 -10.86 -25.97
C GLY A 160 20.35 -9.55 -25.97
N THR A 161 19.38 -9.46 -25.09
CA THR A 161 18.57 -8.25 -24.91
C THR A 161 19.35 -7.20 -24.11
N LEU A 162 19.39 -5.95 -24.59
CA LEU A 162 19.92 -4.83 -23.83
C LEU A 162 18.75 -4.07 -23.19
N VAL A 163 18.87 -3.79 -21.89
CA VAL A 163 17.86 -3.06 -21.10
C VAL A 163 18.52 -1.83 -20.49
N PHE A 164 18.16 -0.66 -20.99
CA PHE A 164 18.68 0.61 -20.46
C PHE A 164 17.71 1.19 -19.46
N LEU A 165 18.16 1.36 -18.22
CA LEU A 165 17.49 2.14 -17.19
C LEU A 165 18.00 3.59 -17.23
N MET A 166 17.13 4.55 -16.87
CA MET A 166 17.46 6.00 -16.86
C MET A 166 17.94 6.53 -18.22
N GLY A 167 17.62 5.85 -19.33
CA GLY A 167 18.13 6.15 -20.66
C GLY A 167 17.22 7.05 -21.53
N LEU A 168 16.05 7.49 -21.03
CA LEU A 168 15.08 8.19 -21.89
C LEU A 168 15.63 9.48 -22.50
N SER A 169 16.30 10.30 -21.71
CA SER A 169 16.95 11.55 -22.19
C SER A 169 18.17 11.30 -23.05
N SER A 170 18.77 10.11 -22.97
CA SER A 170 19.96 9.71 -23.70
C SER A 170 19.64 8.77 -24.90
N ALA A 171 18.37 8.60 -25.25
CA ALA A 171 17.92 7.64 -26.25
C ALA A 171 18.60 7.83 -27.62
N GLU A 172 18.81 9.08 -28.04
CA GLU A 172 19.52 9.42 -29.28
C GLU A 172 21.00 8.99 -29.23
N ASN A 173 21.69 9.29 -28.13
CA ASN A 173 23.08 8.87 -27.93
C ASN A 173 23.19 7.34 -27.89
N ILE A 174 22.30 6.65 -27.17
CA ILE A 174 22.26 5.18 -27.10
C ILE A 174 22.11 4.59 -28.50
N SER A 175 21.14 5.09 -29.30
CA SER A 175 20.94 4.65 -30.68
C SER A 175 22.18 4.83 -31.53
N ASN A 176 22.72 6.07 -31.59
CA ASN A 176 23.85 6.40 -32.43
C ASN A 176 25.09 5.55 -32.06
N LYS A 177 25.42 5.47 -30.78
CA LYS A 177 26.57 4.69 -30.30
C LYS A 177 26.46 3.20 -30.60
N LEU A 178 25.27 2.60 -30.50
CA LEU A 178 25.06 1.19 -30.85
C LEU A 178 25.22 0.97 -32.36
N ILE A 179 24.65 1.85 -33.19
CA ILE A 179 24.72 1.74 -34.66
C ILE A 179 26.18 1.99 -35.14
N GLU A 180 26.84 3.01 -34.66
CA GLU A 180 28.25 3.32 -34.96
C GLU A 180 29.21 2.15 -34.65
N ASN A 181 28.87 1.36 -33.62
CA ASN A 181 29.63 0.18 -33.22
C ASN A 181 29.13 -1.13 -33.83
N GLY A 182 28.26 -1.07 -34.89
CA GLY A 182 27.92 -2.18 -35.75
C GLY A 182 26.64 -2.92 -35.39
N LYS A 183 25.83 -2.42 -34.45
CA LYS A 183 24.49 -2.97 -34.25
C LYS A 183 23.54 -2.53 -35.39
N SER A 184 22.75 -3.45 -35.93
CA SER A 184 21.85 -3.12 -37.03
C SER A 184 20.86 -2.01 -36.63
N GLU A 185 20.68 -1.01 -37.46
CA GLU A 185 19.70 0.07 -37.31
C GLU A 185 18.26 -0.47 -37.27
N ASN A 186 18.01 -1.63 -37.86
CA ASN A 186 16.72 -2.33 -37.86
C ASN A 186 16.50 -3.21 -36.62
N THR A 187 17.45 -3.24 -35.66
CA THR A 187 17.26 -3.98 -34.40
C THR A 187 16.00 -3.50 -33.70
N PRO A 188 15.07 -4.41 -33.31
CA PRO A 188 13.84 -4.04 -32.64
C PRO A 188 14.08 -3.37 -31.31
N VAL A 189 13.28 -2.33 -31.00
CA VAL A 189 13.33 -1.63 -29.73
C VAL A 189 11.94 -1.43 -29.13
N ALA A 190 11.87 -1.37 -27.81
CA ALA A 190 10.69 -0.93 -27.07
C ALA A 190 11.06 0.13 -26.06
N VAL A 191 10.24 1.18 -25.96
CA VAL A 191 10.33 2.18 -24.87
C VAL A 191 9.09 2.01 -24.00
N ILE A 192 9.30 1.76 -22.70
CA ILE A 192 8.23 1.48 -21.75
C ILE A 192 8.28 2.53 -20.66
N SER A 193 7.24 3.35 -20.56
CA SER A 193 7.07 4.40 -19.57
C SER A 193 6.10 3.96 -18.48
N SER A 194 6.39 4.31 -17.23
CA SER A 194 5.56 4.02 -16.05
C SER A 194 5.14 2.54 -15.96
N GLY A 195 6.07 1.64 -16.30
CA GLY A 195 5.81 0.18 -16.35
C GLY A 195 5.17 -0.33 -15.08
N THR A 196 4.30 -1.33 -15.22
CA THR A 196 3.50 -1.98 -14.17
C THR A 196 2.44 -1.11 -13.50
N THR A 197 2.35 0.17 -13.87
CA THR A 197 1.35 1.09 -13.31
C THR A 197 0.15 1.25 -14.26
N PRO A 198 -0.98 1.80 -13.79
CA PRO A 198 -2.10 2.16 -14.67
C PRO A 198 -1.76 3.21 -15.74
N ARG A 199 -0.63 3.90 -15.61
CA ARG A 199 -0.12 4.89 -16.59
C ARG A 199 0.87 4.29 -17.58
N GLN A 200 1.08 2.97 -17.53
CA GLN A 200 2.01 2.29 -18.44
C GLN A 200 1.71 2.61 -19.90
N LYS A 201 2.74 2.98 -20.63
CA LYS A 201 2.73 3.10 -22.09
C LYS A 201 3.90 2.32 -22.66
N CYS A 202 3.68 1.67 -23.80
CA CYS A 202 4.71 0.94 -24.51
C CYS A 202 4.64 1.29 -25.99
N VAL A 203 5.74 1.75 -26.55
CA VAL A 203 5.90 1.97 -27.98
C VAL A 203 7.05 1.09 -28.51
N THR A 204 6.88 0.53 -29.70
CA THR A 204 7.88 -0.33 -30.35
C THR A 204 8.30 0.24 -31.67
N GLY A 205 9.50 -0.10 -32.12
CA GLY A 205 10.05 0.31 -33.40
C GLY A 205 11.43 -0.31 -33.63
N THR A 206 12.32 0.42 -34.28
CA THR A 206 13.69 0.01 -34.54
C THR A 206 14.70 0.97 -33.90
N LEU A 207 15.94 0.53 -33.82
CA LEU A 207 17.02 1.33 -33.22
C LEU A 207 17.18 2.68 -33.92
N ASN A 208 17.00 2.72 -35.26
CA ASN A 208 17.06 3.95 -36.06
C ASN A 208 16.05 5.02 -35.63
N ASN A 209 14.86 4.63 -35.18
CA ASN A 209 13.83 5.58 -34.76
C ASN A 209 13.66 5.72 -33.24
N LEU A 210 14.59 5.17 -32.45
CA LEU A 210 14.52 5.18 -30.98
C LEU A 210 14.40 6.60 -30.40
N SER A 211 15.11 7.58 -30.94
CA SER A 211 15.03 8.99 -30.49
C SER A 211 13.62 9.55 -30.65
N ALA A 212 12.96 9.27 -31.79
CA ALA A 212 11.60 9.73 -32.05
C ALA A 212 10.57 9.04 -31.14
N LEU A 213 10.75 7.75 -30.86
CA LEU A 213 9.92 7.01 -29.90
C LEU A 213 10.05 7.55 -28.49
N ALA A 214 11.27 7.84 -28.04
CA ALA A 214 11.56 8.36 -26.72
C ALA A 214 10.92 9.73 -26.46
N LYS A 215 10.83 10.60 -27.48
CA LYS A 215 10.18 11.93 -27.38
C LYS A 215 8.68 11.85 -27.09
N GLN A 216 8.04 10.71 -27.35
CA GLN A 216 6.60 10.49 -27.08
C GLN A 216 6.35 9.95 -25.65
N MET A 217 7.42 9.68 -24.91
CA MET A 217 7.37 9.00 -23.63
C MET A 217 7.82 9.90 -22.48
N THR A 218 7.42 9.56 -21.27
CA THR A 218 7.76 10.30 -20.05
C THR A 218 8.49 9.41 -19.05
N SER A 219 9.36 10.00 -18.24
CA SER A 219 10.00 9.29 -17.12
C SER A 219 8.97 8.99 -16.00
N PRO A 220 9.17 7.88 -15.25
CA PRO A 220 10.23 6.89 -15.41
C PRO A 220 10.00 5.98 -16.61
N ALA A 221 11.08 5.63 -17.33
CA ALA A 221 11.01 4.76 -18.49
C ALA A 221 12.23 3.85 -18.62
N ILE A 222 12.05 2.72 -19.29
CA ILE A 222 13.11 1.79 -19.70
C ILE A 222 13.15 1.67 -21.22
N ILE A 223 14.31 1.32 -21.77
CA ILE A 223 14.48 1.04 -23.19
C ILE A 223 14.98 -0.39 -23.33
N LEU A 224 14.29 -1.19 -24.15
CA LEU A 224 14.72 -2.53 -24.56
C LEU A 224 15.24 -2.48 -25.99
N VAL A 225 16.35 -3.18 -26.25
CA VAL A 225 16.93 -3.35 -27.59
C VAL A 225 17.19 -4.84 -27.80
N GLY A 226 16.55 -5.44 -28.81
CA GLY A 226 16.74 -6.84 -29.16
C GLY A 226 15.51 -7.50 -29.75
N ASP A 227 15.73 -8.68 -30.37
CA ASP A 227 14.70 -9.41 -31.14
C ASP A 227 13.51 -9.90 -30.32
N VAL A 228 13.65 -9.97 -28.99
CA VAL A 228 12.55 -10.32 -28.08
C VAL A 228 11.37 -9.35 -28.17
N VAL A 229 11.60 -8.12 -28.62
CA VAL A 229 10.54 -7.12 -28.81
C VAL A 229 9.49 -7.59 -29.83
N ASN A 230 9.90 -8.37 -30.82
CA ASN A 230 9.00 -8.96 -31.83
C ASN A 230 8.10 -10.07 -31.24
N LEU A 231 8.39 -10.56 -30.03
CA LEU A 231 7.59 -11.57 -29.33
C LEU A 231 6.51 -10.96 -28.43
N LYS A 232 6.25 -9.67 -28.58
CA LYS A 232 5.26 -8.96 -27.77
C LYS A 232 3.88 -9.61 -27.84
N HIS A 233 3.32 -9.89 -26.65
CA HIS A 233 1.96 -10.37 -26.47
C HIS A 233 1.21 -9.53 -25.44
N ASP A 234 0.10 -8.92 -25.84
CA ASP A 234 -0.69 -8.09 -24.93
C ASP A 234 -1.52 -8.96 -23.97
N TRP A 235 -1.14 -9.03 -22.72
CA TRP A 235 -1.86 -9.74 -21.66
C TRP A 235 -2.35 -8.80 -20.54
N PHE A 236 -1.59 -7.74 -20.23
CA PHE A 236 -1.92 -6.81 -19.19
C PHE A 236 -2.98 -5.81 -19.66
N LYS A 237 -4.18 -5.97 -19.14
CA LYS A 237 -5.28 -5.03 -19.40
C LYS A 237 -5.29 -3.96 -18.30
N GLN A 238 -5.05 -2.71 -18.70
CA GLN A 238 -5.20 -1.59 -17.78
C GLN A 238 -6.65 -1.45 -17.35
N LYS A 239 -6.87 -1.28 -16.06
CA LYS A 239 -8.19 -0.93 -15.53
C LYS A 239 -8.43 0.57 -15.79
N ASN A 240 -9.40 0.87 -16.64
CA ASN A 240 -9.63 2.25 -17.11
C ASN A 240 -10.23 3.18 -16.05
N THR A 241 -11.00 2.63 -15.11
CA THR A 241 -11.64 3.42 -14.06
C THR A 241 -10.86 3.31 -12.76
N LYS A 242 -10.42 4.45 -12.26
CA LYS A 242 -9.69 4.56 -10.99
C LYS A 242 -10.62 5.01 -9.89
N ILE A 243 -10.51 4.36 -8.74
CA ILE A 243 -11.25 4.71 -7.53
C ILE A 243 -10.24 5.02 -6.42
N LEU A 244 -10.28 6.25 -5.90
CA LEU A 244 -9.60 6.58 -4.65
C LEU A 244 -10.59 6.34 -3.51
N THR A 245 -10.24 5.51 -2.56
CA THR A 245 -11.04 5.29 -1.36
C THR A 245 -10.33 5.81 -0.12
N THR A 246 -11.03 6.61 0.66
CA THR A 246 -10.54 7.22 1.92
C THR A 246 -11.11 6.52 3.15
N ALA A 247 -11.82 5.42 2.94
CA ALA A 247 -12.48 4.64 4.00
C ALA A 247 -11.47 3.95 4.93
N THR A 248 -11.94 3.43 6.05
CA THR A 248 -11.10 2.64 6.98
C THR A 248 -10.54 1.39 6.28
N PRO A 249 -9.39 0.84 6.73
CA PRO A 249 -8.79 -0.35 6.13
C PRO A 249 -9.75 -1.55 6.03
N LEU A 250 -10.61 -1.73 7.04
CA LEU A 250 -11.61 -2.81 7.04
C LEU A 250 -12.65 -2.63 5.94
N MET A 251 -13.09 -1.40 5.71
CA MET A 251 -14.06 -1.06 4.66
C MET A 251 -13.42 -1.17 3.27
N ASN A 252 -12.17 -0.74 3.12
CA ASN A 252 -11.40 -0.86 1.89
C ASN A 252 -11.26 -2.31 1.44
N LYS A 253 -11.03 -3.24 2.37
CA LYS A 253 -10.99 -4.68 2.07
C LYS A 253 -12.30 -5.18 1.45
N SER A 254 -13.44 -4.67 1.92
CA SER A 254 -14.77 -5.00 1.35
C SER A 254 -14.96 -4.36 -0.03
N ILE A 255 -14.52 -3.12 -0.21
CA ILE A 255 -14.60 -2.40 -1.49
C ILE A 255 -13.77 -3.12 -2.55
N LYS A 256 -12.52 -3.48 -2.27
CA LYS A 256 -11.68 -4.25 -3.19
C LYS A 256 -12.30 -5.58 -3.63
N LYS A 257 -12.95 -6.27 -2.69
CA LYS A 257 -13.63 -7.54 -2.99
C LYS A 257 -14.84 -7.36 -3.91
N ALA A 258 -15.53 -6.23 -3.79
CA ALA A 258 -16.73 -5.94 -4.58
C ALA A 258 -16.43 -5.29 -5.93
N ALA A 259 -15.31 -4.58 -6.06
CA ALA A 259 -14.97 -3.76 -7.22
C ALA A 259 -13.68 -4.25 -7.91
N THR A 260 -13.66 -5.53 -8.33
CA THR A 260 -12.50 -6.20 -8.92
C THR A 260 -12.07 -5.62 -10.26
N ASP A 261 -13.01 -5.00 -11.00
CA ASP A 261 -12.78 -4.44 -12.34
C ASP A 261 -12.22 -3.01 -12.31
N PHE A 262 -12.01 -2.46 -11.10
CA PHE A 262 -11.53 -1.10 -10.91
C PHE A 262 -10.08 -1.10 -10.38
N ASP A 263 -9.34 -0.07 -10.76
CA ASP A 263 -8.05 0.25 -10.16
C ASP A 263 -8.29 1.03 -8.85
N ILE A 264 -8.11 0.36 -7.71
CA ILE A 264 -8.45 0.94 -6.40
C ILE A 264 -7.18 1.37 -5.68
N THR A 265 -7.06 2.68 -5.49
CA THR A 265 -6.04 3.29 -4.63
C THR A 265 -6.65 3.51 -3.25
N GLU A 266 -6.04 2.94 -2.22
CA GLU A 266 -6.47 3.12 -0.84
C GLU A 266 -5.65 4.23 -0.17
N LEU A 267 -6.34 5.22 0.36
CA LEU A 267 -5.78 6.27 1.20
C LEU A 267 -6.70 6.47 2.41
N PRO A 268 -6.60 5.59 3.44
CA PRO A 268 -7.46 5.72 4.62
C PRO A 268 -7.17 7.04 5.35
N LEU A 269 -8.12 7.97 5.30
CA LEU A 269 -8.04 9.27 5.96
C LEU A 269 -8.82 9.31 7.28
N ILE A 270 -9.47 8.21 7.63
CA ILE A 270 -10.23 8.07 8.87
C ILE A 270 -9.76 6.83 9.64
N LYS A 271 -9.72 6.97 10.95
CA LYS A 271 -9.37 5.89 11.89
C LYS A 271 -10.41 5.76 12.98
N THR A 272 -10.58 4.56 13.49
CA THR A 272 -11.39 4.28 14.67
C THR A 272 -10.49 4.31 15.89
N VAL A 273 -10.82 5.16 16.86
CA VAL A 273 -10.06 5.33 18.11
C VAL A 273 -10.90 4.82 19.27
N PRO A 274 -10.44 3.79 20.01
CA PRO A 274 -11.07 3.33 21.23
C PRO A 274 -11.04 4.42 22.32
N ILE A 275 -12.16 4.60 23.04
CA ILE A 275 -12.32 5.58 24.12
C ILE A 275 -13.05 4.97 25.31
N ASN A 276 -13.04 5.67 26.46
CA ASN A 276 -13.82 5.34 27.63
C ASN A 276 -13.55 3.96 28.27
N PHE A 277 -12.31 3.45 28.13
CA PHE A 277 -11.93 2.18 28.78
C PHE A 277 -12.16 2.22 30.30
N ASP A 278 -11.85 3.33 30.95
CA ASP A 278 -11.99 3.48 32.39
C ASP A 278 -13.46 3.43 32.84
N LEU A 279 -14.40 3.94 32.03
CA LEU A 279 -15.83 3.80 32.27
C LEU A 279 -16.27 2.34 32.09
N PHE A 280 -15.80 1.69 31.03
CA PHE A 280 -16.09 0.29 30.75
C PHE A 280 -15.57 -0.62 31.88
N SER A 281 -14.33 -0.45 32.31
CA SER A 281 -13.71 -1.31 33.32
C SER A 281 -14.35 -1.19 34.72
N LYS A 282 -15.09 -0.08 34.99
CA LYS A 282 -15.85 0.15 36.23
C LYS A 282 -17.32 -0.22 36.12
N ALA A 283 -17.81 -0.46 34.89
CA ALA A 283 -19.20 -0.80 34.66
C ALA A 283 -19.45 -2.27 35.04
N ASP A 284 -20.52 -2.53 35.79
CA ASP A 284 -20.98 -3.88 36.01
C ASP A 284 -21.79 -4.34 34.81
N ILE A 285 -21.10 -5.00 33.85
CA ILE A 285 -21.71 -5.46 32.61
C ILE A 285 -22.60 -6.71 32.79
N THR A 286 -22.61 -7.34 33.96
CA THR A 286 -23.38 -8.56 34.25
C THR A 286 -24.85 -8.25 34.50
N HIS A 287 -25.21 -7.00 34.75
CA HIS A 287 -26.56 -6.55 35.05
C HIS A 287 -27.42 -6.28 33.83
N PHE A 288 -26.85 -6.37 32.62
CA PHE A 288 -27.59 -6.08 31.39
C PHE A 288 -28.26 -7.31 30.84
N SER A 289 -29.59 -7.23 30.61
CA SER A 289 -30.36 -8.24 29.90
C SER A 289 -29.98 -8.33 28.42
N TYR A 290 -29.60 -7.19 27.84
CA TYR A 290 -29.21 -7.07 26.44
C TYR A 290 -27.97 -6.21 26.24
N ILE A 291 -27.06 -6.68 25.38
CA ILE A 291 -25.96 -5.88 24.84
C ILE A 291 -26.20 -5.67 23.35
N VAL A 292 -26.25 -4.40 22.93
CA VAL A 292 -26.63 -3.98 21.59
C VAL A 292 -25.43 -3.39 20.86
N PHE A 293 -25.07 -3.94 19.70
CA PHE A 293 -23.99 -3.42 18.89
C PHE A 293 -24.50 -2.78 17.60
N THR A 294 -24.11 -1.55 17.35
CA THR A 294 -24.44 -0.82 16.13
C THR A 294 -23.43 -1.02 15.00
N SER A 295 -22.27 -1.63 15.27
CA SER A 295 -21.21 -1.86 14.28
C SER A 295 -20.27 -3.00 14.67
N ALA A 296 -19.57 -3.55 13.67
CA ALA A 296 -18.48 -4.52 13.88
C ALA A 296 -17.30 -3.95 14.70
N ASN A 297 -17.02 -2.64 14.59
CA ASN A 297 -15.99 -1.99 15.40
C ASN A 297 -16.36 -1.97 16.89
N GLY A 298 -17.64 -1.72 17.19
CA GLY A 298 -18.14 -1.78 18.57
C GLY A 298 -17.97 -3.16 19.19
N VAL A 299 -18.27 -4.22 18.43
CA VAL A 299 -18.03 -5.61 18.84
C VAL A 299 -16.55 -5.82 19.16
N LYS A 300 -15.68 -5.51 18.22
CA LYS A 300 -14.25 -5.71 18.39
C LYS A 300 -13.69 -5.02 19.62
N ILE A 301 -14.00 -3.73 19.80
CA ILE A 301 -13.50 -2.93 20.93
C ILE A 301 -14.08 -3.42 22.26
N PHE A 302 -15.33 -3.85 22.29
CA PHE A 302 -15.92 -4.45 23.47
C PHE A 302 -15.14 -5.69 23.93
N PHE A 303 -14.82 -6.62 23.04
CA PHE A 303 -14.03 -7.80 23.38
C PHE A 303 -12.59 -7.48 23.72
N GLU A 304 -11.95 -6.51 23.07
CA GLU A 304 -10.65 -5.99 23.45
C GLU A 304 -10.66 -5.43 24.88
N TYR A 305 -11.74 -4.75 25.26
CA TYR A 305 -11.92 -4.19 26.61
C TYR A 305 -12.16 -5.27 27.67
N LEU A 306 -12.97 -6.30 27.36
CA LEU A 306 -13.10 -7.49 28.23
C LEU A 306 -11.74 -8.12 28.51
N GLN A 307 -10.96 -8.34 27.45
CA GLN A 307 -9.62 -8.93 27.59
C GLN A 307 -8.69 -8.04 28.40
N LYS A 308 -8.70 -6.73 28.16
CA LYS A 308 -7.86 -5.75 28.88
C LYS A 308 -8.24 -5.63 30.36
N SER A 309 -9.53 -5.69 30.68
CA SER A 309 -10.04 -5.68 32.06
C SER A 309 -9.96 -7.06 32.73
N LYS A 310 -9.49 -8.10 32.01
CA LYS A 310 -9.47 -9.50 32.47
C LYS A 310 -10.86 -10.02 32.89
N THR A 311 -11.91 -9.51 32.27
CA THR A 311 -13.30 -9.95 32.51
C THR A 311 -13.58 -11.19 31.68
N ASP A 312 -13.98 -12.26 32.33
CA ASP A 312 -14.32 -13.53 31.66
C ASP A 312 -15.67 -13.39 30.95
N ILE A 313 -15.72 -13.76 29.66
CA ILE A 313 -16.94 -13.69 28.85
C ILE A 313 -18.08 -14.54 29.43
N ARG A 314 -17.77 -15.61 30.18
CA ARG A 314 -18.76 -16.44 30.86
C ARG A 314 -19.56 -15.69 31.92
N THR A 315 -19.04 -14.54 32.39
CA THR A 315 -19.77 -13.67 33.34
C THR A 315 -21.00 -13.00 32.69
N LEU A 316 -21.06 -12.97 31.34
CA LEU A 316 -22.24 -12.46 30.63
C LEU A 316 -23.43 -13.45 30.62
N GLY A 317 -23.21 -14.70 31.03
CA GLY A 317 -24.24 -15.70 31.30
C GLY A 317 -25.41 -15.68 30.33
N ASP A 318 -26.56 -15.24 30.83
CA ASP A 318 -27.86 -15.19 30.10
C ASP A 318 -28.07 -13.88 29.32
N THR A 319 -27.07 -13.00 29.24
CA THR A 319 -27.15 -11.74 28.48
C THR A 319 -27.40 -12.02 26.99
N LYS A 320 -28.46 -11.41 26.45
CA LYS A 320 -28.80 -11.50 25.01
C LYS A 320 -28.07 -10.45 24.19
N PHE A 321 -27.79 -10.80 22.96
CA PHE A 321 -27.04 -9.91 22.05
C PHE A 321 -27.93 -9.48 20.88
N ALA A 322 -27.98 -8.17 20.64
CA ALA A 322 -28.69 -7.58 19.52
C ALA A 322 -27.74 -6.80 18.60
N VAL A 323 -27.90 -6.93 17.29
CA VAL A 323 -27.00 -6.32 16.32
C VAL A 323 -27.76 -5.69 15.15
N VAL A 324 -27.27 -4.57 14.63
CA VAL A 324 -27.91 -3.82 13.53
C VAL A 324 -27.98 -4.63 12.23
N GLY A 325 -27.05 -5.55 11.98
CA GLY A 325 -27.04 -6.27 10.71
C GLY A 325 -25.95 -7.32 10.58
N LYS A 326 -25.94 -7.99 9.43
CA LYS A 326 -25.12 -9.18 9.16
C LYS A 326 -23.63 -9.00 9.47
N LYS A 327 -23.00 -7.89 9.02
CA LYS A 327 -21.56 -7.68 9.28
C LYS A 327 -21.23 -7.60 10.77
N THR A 328 -22.14 -7.03 11.57
CA THR A 328 -21.99 -6.96 13.02
C THR A 328 -22.24 -8.32 13.67
N ALA A 329 -23.22 -9.09 13.15
CA ALA A 329 -23.47 -10.48 13.57
C ALA A 329 -22.27 -11.39 13.27
N ASP A 330 -21.68 -11.29 12.07
CA ASP A 330 -20.49 -12.05 11.69
C ASP A 330 -19.29 -11.71 12.59
N ALA A 331 -19.14 -10.43 12.96
CA ALA A 331 -18.09 -10.01 13.90
C ALA A 331 -18.31 -10.62 15.29
N LEU A 332 -19.55 -10.66 15.78
CA LEU A 332 -19.91 -11.27 17.06
C LEU A 332 -19.67 -12.79 17.03
N ALA A 333 -20.07 -13.44 15.94
CA ALA A 333 -19.86 -14.88 15.74
C ALA A 333 -18.36 -15.27 15.73
N SER A 334 -17.46 -14.37 15.33
CA SER A 334 -16.00 -14.62 15.40
C SER A 334 -15.47 -14.78 16.84
N TYR A 335 -16.23 -14.34 17.83
CA TYR A 335 -15.96 -14.53 19.25
C TYR A 335 -16.77 -15.69 19.86
N GLY A 336 -17.45 -16.50 19.02
CA GLY A 336 -18.23 -17.66 19.46
C GLY A 336 -19.63 -17.32 19.97
N ILE A 337 -20.12 -16.09 19.78
CA ILE A 337 -21.44 -15.65 20.22
C ILE A 337 -22.34 -15.36 19.03
N TYR A 338 -23.54 -15.88 19.03
CA TYR A 338 -24.54 -15.61 18.01
C TYR A 338 -25.56 -14.58 18.51
N ALA A 339 -25.93 -13.64 17.64
CA ALA A 339 -26.88 -12.62 18.02
C ALA A 339 -28.32 -13.18 18.14
N ASP A 340 -29.01 -12.85 19.24
CA ASP A 340 -30.39 -13.20 19.48
C ASP A 340 -31.37 -12.34 18.67
N MET A 341 -30.94 -11.11 18.32
CA MET A 341 -31.75 -10.19 17.53
C MET A 341 -30.95 -9.62 16.38
N VAL A 342 -31.40 -9.86 15.15
CA VAL A 342 -30.88 -9.25 13.91
C VAL A 342 -32.12 -8.85 13.08
N PRO A 343 -32.33 -7.56 12.78
CA PRO A 343 -33.48 -7.15 11.98
C PRO A 343 -33.33 -7.61 10.53
N GLN A 344 -34.45 -7.88 9.85
CA GLN A 344 -34.42 -8.27 8.43
C GLN A 344 -33.89 -7.14 7.53
N ILE A 345 -34.29 -5.90 7.82
CA ILE A 345 -33.73 -4.71 7.20
C ILE A 345 -32.64 -4.17 8.13
N HIS A 346 -31.41 -4.26 7.69
CA HIS A 346 -30.21 -3.92 8.46
C HIS A 346 -30.08 -2.40 8.71
N SER A 347 -30.89 -1.87 9.62
CA SER A 347 -30.87 -0.47 10.01
C SER A 347 -31.06 -0.30 11.52
N GLY A 348 -30.53 0.80 12.07
CA GLY A 348 -30.72 1.12 13.49
C GLY A 348 -32.19 1.32 13.84
N ARG A 349 -33.00 1.85 12.92
CA ARG A 349 -34.43 2.04 13.11
C ARG A 349 -35.17 0.71 13.29
N GLU A 350 -34.90 -0.25 12.42
CA GLU A 350 -35.56 -1.56 12.49
C GLU A 350 -35.10 -2.38 13.70
N LEU A 351 -33.81 -2.26 14.08
CA LEU A 351 -33.33 -2.86 15.31
C LEU A 351 -34.05 -2.26 16.54
N ALA A 352 -34.18 -0.94 16.61
CA ALA A 352 -34.86 -0.28 17.72
C ALA A 352 -36.33 -0.70 17.79
N ARG A 353 -37.04 -0.81 16.65
CA ARG A 353 -38.42 -1.32 16.61
C ARG A 353 -38.53 -2.76 17.13
N LEU A 354 -37.64 -3.66 16.64
CA LEU A 354 -37.59 -5.04 17.08
C LEU A 354 -37.33 -5.14 18.60
N MET A 355 -36.49 -4.26 19.13
CA MET A 355 -36.24 -4.18 20.57
C MET A 355 -37.48 -3.71 21.32
N CYS A 356 -38.19 -2.69 20.82
CA CYS A 356 -39.45 -2.23 21.42
C CYS A 356 -40.54 -3.33 21.46
N GLU A 357 -40.53 -4.26 20.52
CA GLU A 357 -41.46 -5.40 20.48
C GLU A 357 -41.07 -6.53 21.46
N LYS A 358 -39.75 -6.75 21.66
CA LYS A 358 -39.24 -7.92 22.39
C LYS A 358 -38.73 -7.62 23.79
N CYS A 359 -38.32 -6.38 24.07
CA CYS A 359 -37.84 -5.99 25.39
C CYS A 359 -38.96 -5.46 26.26
N SER A 360 -38.88 -5.74 27.54
CA SER A 360 -39.78 -5.21 28.57
C SER A 360 -39.19 -3.95 29.21
N LYS A 361 -40.01 -3.20 29.96
CA LYS A 361 -39.57 -2.06 30.74
C LYS A 361 -38.61 -2.41 31.88
N ASN A 362 -38.55 -3.68 32.26
CA ASN A 362 -37.65 -4.20 33.30
C ASN A 362 -36.30 -4.65 32.75
N ASP A 363 -36.15 -4.71 31.42
CA ASP A 363 -34.88 -5.08 30.82
C ASP A 363 -33.86 -3.92 30.89
N ASN A 364 -32.64 -4.25 31.26
CA ASN A 364 -31.52 -3.33 31.24
C ASN A 364 -30.75 -3.54 29.92
N ILE A 365 -30.67 -2.50 29.13
CA ILE A 365 -30.02 -2.55 27.83
C ILE A 365 -28.72 -1.77 27.88
N LEU A 366 -27.61 -2.39 27.45
CA LEU A 366 -26.34 -1.72 27.18
C LEU A 366 -26.21 -1.47 25.67
N LEU A 367 -26.30 -0.20 25.25
CA LEU A 367 -26.17 0.19 23.86
C LEU A 367 -24.72 0.63 23.59
N ILE A 368 -23.99 -0.15 22.76
CA ILE A 368 -22.61 0.10 22.40
C ILE A 368 -22.55 0.69 21.00
N ARG A 369 -22.01 1.92 20.90
CA ARG A 369 -21.93 2.65 19.64
C ARG A 369 -20.74 3.62 19.60
N ALA A 370 -20.53 4.25 18.43
CA ALA A 370 -19.60 5.35 18.30
C ALA A 370 -20.08 6.60 19.02
N GLU A 371 -19.17 7.41 19.54
CA GLU A 371 -19.46 8.73 20.14
C GLU A 371 -20.23 9.61 19.14
N ASN A 372 -19.82 9.61 17.87
CA ASN A 372 -20.46 10.35 16.79
C ASN A 372 -21.52 9.52 16.03
N GLY A 373 -22.07 8.48 16.67
CA GLY A 373 -23.07 7.59 16.06
C GLY A 373 -24.44 8.25 15.98
N ALA A 374 -25.27 7.76 15.03
CA ALA A 374 -26.63 8.24 14.86
C ALA A 374 -27.49 8.04 16.13
N SER A 375 -28.29 9.02 16.48
CA SER A 375 -29.18 8.99 17.65
C SER A 375 -30.52 8.24 17.42
N THR A 376 -30.66 7.56 16.26
CA THR A 376 -31.93 6.89 15.89
C THR A 376 -32.36 5.83 16.90
N ILE A 377 -31.45 4.98 17.37
CA ILE A 377 -31.79 3.93 18.37
C ILE A 377 -32.11 4.58 19.71
N PRO A 378 -31.25 5.46 20.29
CA PRO A 378 -31.59 6.15 21.54
C PRO A 378 -32.95 6.84 21.52
N ASN A 379 -33.26 7.59 20.46
CA ASN A 379 -34.52 8.34 20.38
C ASN A 379 -35.74 7.40 20.40
N ILE A 380 -35.71 6.32 19.61
CA ILE A 380 -36.82 5.37 19.56
C ILE A 380 -36.99 4.65 20.92
N LEU A 381 -35.91 4.27 21.60
CA LEU A 381 -35.99 3.64 22.92
C LEU A 381 -36.59 4.59 23.96
N ILE A 382 -36.18 5.88 23.94
CA ILE A 382 -36.72 6.93 24.83
C ILE A 382 -38.21 7.14 24.56
N GLU A 383 -38.63 7.27 23.29
CA GLU A 383 -40.02 7.45 22.90
C GLU A 383 -40.94 6.29 23.38
N ASN A 384 -40.38 5.09 23.50
CA ASN A 384 -41.11 3.89 23.94
C ASN A 384 -40.89 3.55 25.44
N ASN A 385 -40.27 4.46 26.22
CA ASN A 385 -39.99 4.28 27.65
C ASN A 385 -39.20 3.00 27.97
N ILE A 386 -38.21 2.65 27.13
CA ILE A 386 -37.30 1.53 27.36
C ILE A 386 -36.01 2.09 27.96
N ASN A 387 -35.59 1.54 29.10
CA ASN A 387 -34.37 1.94 29.77
C ASN A 387 -33.12 1.39 29.07
N PHE A 388 -32.11 2.21 28.89
CA PHE A 388 -30.83 1.80 28.35
C PHE A 388 -29.69 2.65 28.88
N THR A 389 -28.50 2.06 28.91
CA THR A 389 -27.23 2.76 29.16
C THR A 389 -26.53 2.94 27.81
N ASP A 390 -26.28 4.19 27.42
CA ASP A 390 -25.59 4.53 26.18
C ASP A 390 -24.09 4.58 26.42
N MET A 391 -23.34 3.62 25.88
CA MET A 391 -21.91 3.51 26.09
C MET A 391 -21.14 3.70 24.77
N HIS A 392 -20.39 4.77 24.70
CA HIS A 392 -19.54 5.09 23.57
C HIS A 392 -18.15 4.48 23.77
N LEU A 393 -17.83 3.42 23.06
CA LEU A 393 -16.52 2.75 23.19
C LEU A 393 -15.48 3.23 22.16
N TYR A 394 -15.89 3.97 21.15
CA TYR A 394 -14.99 4.48 20.11
C TYR A 394 -15.53 5.73 19.45
N ARG A 395 -14.63 6.44 18.81
CA ARG A 395 -14.96 7.53 17.87
C ARG A 395 -14.21 7.35 16.55
N THR A 396 -14.74 7.95 15.50
CA THR A 396 -14.07 8.05 14.20
C THR A 396 -13.42 9.41 14.10
N GLU A 397 -12.12 9.42 13.86
CA GLU A 397 -11.32 10.62 13.70
C GLU A 397 -10.69 10.69 12.31
N THR A 398 -10.36 11.89 11.87
CA THR A 398 -9.49 12.07 10.69
C THR A 398 -8.07 11.62 11.02
N ASP A 399 -7.47 10.85 10.10
CA ASP A 399 -6.07 10.46 10.21
C ASP A 399 -5.17 11.48 9.51
N ASN A 400 -4.80 12.53 10.24
CA ASN A 400 -3.97 13.61 9.70
C ASN A 400 -2.54 13.17 9.37
N THR A 401 -2.08 12.03 9.87
CA THR A 401 -0.73 11.52 9.57
C THR A 401 -0.55 11.13 8.10
N LYS A 402 -1.66 10.92 7.38
CA LYS A 402 -1.67 10.55 5.96
C LYS A 402 -2.11 11.69 5.03
N GLN A 403 -2.38 12.86 5.57
CA GLN A 403 -2.84 14.00 4.76
C GLN A 403 -1.77 14.48 3.77
N GLU A 404 -0.49 14.35 4.12
CA GLU A 404 0.62 14.66 3.21
C GLU A 404 0.64 13.76 1.97
N LEU A 405 0.09 12.54 2.05
CA LEU A 405 -0.02 11.61 0.92
C LEU A 405 -1.02 12.06 -0.15
N LEU A 406 -1.92 12.99 0.17
CA LEU A 406 -2.83 13.58 -0.81
C LEU A 406 -2.13 14.52 -1.78
N ASN A 407 -0.95 15.01 -1.42
CA ASN A 407 -0.16 15.94 -2.23
C ASN A 407 0.85 15.21 -3.15
N LEU A 408 0.95 13.89 -3.03
CA LEU A 408 1.77 13.00 -3.87
C LEU A 408 0.95 12.39 -5.01
#